data_00bcb4283a6b61bf20254f9de47f068e
#
_entry.id   00bcb4283a6b61bf20254f9de47f068e
#
_cell.length_a   1.000
_cell.length_b   1.000
_cell.length_c   1.000
_cell.angle_alpha   90.00
_cell.angle_beta   90.00
_cell.angle_gamma   90.00
#
_symmetry.space_group_name_H-M   'P 1'
#
loop_
_entity.id
_entity.type
_entity.pdbx_description
1 polymer ?
#
loop_
_entity_poly.entity_id
_entity_poly.type
_entity_poly.pdbx_seq_one_letter_code
_entity_poly.pdbx_strand_id
1 'polypeptide(L)'
;VGLLALASVVAIALHAGAQERTLLDPETAHRKVEAGELTLIDVRRPSEWAETGIPAGARAMTMHGPKGMEGLLDEIDAMTGGDKSKPIALICHSGTRSSRVRAALAERGYREAYDVSAGVVGSYFTPGWIARGLPTRPVDLDSESESTEP
;
A
#
# COMPACT_ATOMS: atom_id res chain seq x y z
N VAL A 1 -35.67 16.63 -17.79
CA VAL A 1 -35.38 16.18 -16.41
C VAL A 1 -34.69 14.81 -16.40
N GLY A 2 -34.93 13.94 -17.40
CA GLY A 2 -34.39 12.58 -17.44
C GLY A 2 -32.89 12.44 -17.77
N LEU A 3 -32.30 13.36 -18.53
CA LEU A 3 -30.88 13.27 -18.96
C LEU A 3 -29.88 13.52 -17.83
N LEU A 4 -30.19 14.41 -16.90
CA LEU A 4 -29.31 14.72 -15.76
C LEU A 4 -29.23 13.59 -14.73
N ALA A 5 -30.31 12.85 -14.54
CA ALA A 5 -30.35 11.70 -13.61
C ALA A 5 -29.53 10.51 -14.13
N LEU A 6 -29.58 10.24 -15.44
CA LEU A 6 -28.81 9.18 -16.08
C LEU A 6 -27.28 9.44 -16.03
N ALA A 7 -26.87 10.68 -16.23
CA ALA A 7 -25.44 11.06 -16.15
C ALA A 7 -24.87 10.86 -14.74
N SER A 8 -25.67 11.16 -13.70
CA SER A 8 -25.24 10.99 -12.30
C SER A 8 -25.09 9.51 -11.91
N VAL A 9 -25.98 8.64 -12.36
CA VAL A 9 -25.93 7.19 -12.07
C VAL A 9 -24.73 6.53 -12.77
N VAL A 10 -24.47 6.90 -14.01
CA VAL A 10 -23.30 6.40 -14.78
C VAL A 10 -21.98 6.87 -14.15
N ALA A 11 -21.92 8.12 -13.70
CA ALA A 11 -20.72 8.64 -13.03
C ALA A 11 -20.44 7.91 -11.69
N ILE A 12 -21.48 7.61 -10.90
CA ILE A 12 -21.33 6.86 -9.64
C ILE A 12 -20.87 5.44 -9.91
N ALA A 13 -21.40 4.76 -10.91
CA ALA A 13 -21.01 3.39 -11.27
C ALA A 13 -19.56 3.32 -11.79
N LEU A 14 -19.10 4.31 -12.55
CA LEU A 14 -17.73 4.40 -13.02
C LEU A 14 -16.73 4.64 -11.88
N HIS A 15 -17.09 5.46 -10.89
CA HIS A 15 -16.25 5.69 -9.71
C HIS A 15 -16.19 4.46 -8.80
N ALA A 16 -17.28 3.75 -8.58
CA ALA A 16 -17.29 2.51 -7.80
C ALA A 16 -16.41 1.43 -8.45
N GLY A 17 -16.51 1.22 -9.75
CA GLY A 17 -15.68 0.26 -10.47
C GLY A 17 -14.19 0.61 -10.51
N ALA A 18 -13.83 1.90 -10.47
CA ALA A 18 -12.43 2.35 -10.36
C ALA A 18 -11.87 2.09 -8.95
N GLN A 19 -12.69 2.26 -7.92
CA GLN A 19 -12.31 2.01 -6.53
C GLN A 19 -12.03 0.52 -6.28
N GLU A 20 -12.88 -0.38 -6.79
CA GLU A 20 -12.68 -1.83 -6.66
C GLU A 20 -11.40 -2.34 -7.33
N ARG A 21 -10.97 -1.71 -8.42
CA ARG A 21 -9.74 -2.07 -9.15
C ARG A 21 -8.46 -1.70 -8.39
N THR A 22 -8.53 -0.88 -7.35
CA THR A 22 -7.37 -0.42 -6.58
C THR A 22 -7.21 -1.15 -5.26
N LEU A 23 -8.13 -2.05 -4.91
CA LEU A 23 -8.04 -2.88 -3.71
C LEU A 23 -7.48 -4.25 -4.05
N LEU A 24 -6.59 -4.76 -3.20
CA LEU A 24 -6.09 -6.13 -3.25
C LEU A 24 -6.39 -6.82 -1.92
N ASP A 25 -6.85 -8.07 -1.99
CA ASP A 25 -6.85 -8.94 -0.82
C ASP A 25 -5.42 -9.39 -0.49
N PRO A 26 -5.12 -9.73 0.78
CA PRO A 26 -3.78 -10.11 1.22
C PRO A 26 -3.20 -11.30 0.47
N GLU A 27 -4.00 -12.32 0.15
CA GLU A 27 -3.56 -13.52 -0.55
C GLU A 27 -3.15 -13.21 -1.99
N THR A 28 -3.90 -12.37 -2.68
CA THR A 28 -3.56 -11.92 -4.03
C THR A 28 -2.31 -11.06 -4.03
N ALA A 29 -2.18 -10.15 -3.06
CA ALA A 29 -0.98 -9.34 -2.90
C ALA A 29 0.25 -10.23 -2.67
N HIS A 30 0.15 -11.22 -1.77
CA HIS A 30 1.22 -12.16 -1.48
C HIS A 30 1.67 -12.93 -2.73
N ARG A 31 0.74 -13.55 -3.46
CA ARG A 31 1.07 -14.27 -4.71
C ARG A 31 1.77 -13.40 -5.74
N LYS A 32 1.31 -12.16 -5.92
CA LYS A 32 1.92 -11.22 -6.87
C LYS A 32 3.33 -10.78 -6.45
N VAL A 33 3.56 -10.61 -5.15
CA VAL A 33 4.90 -10.33 -4.60
C VAL A 33 5.84 -11.50 -4.85
N GLU A 34 5.41 -12.73 -4.56
CA GLU A 34 6.21 -13.93 -4.82
C GLU A 34 6.53 -14.15 -6.31
N ALA A 35 5.61 -13.77 -7.19
CA ALA A 35 5.81 -13.82 -8.63
C ALA A 35 6.69 -12.66 -9.17
N GLY A 36 7.07 -11.69 -8.34
CA GLY A 36 7.81 -10.51 -8.77
C GLY A 36 7.00 -9.50 -9.60
N GLU A 37 5.67 -9.63 -9.58
CA GLU A 37 4.73 -8.79 -10.33
C GLU A 37 4.30 -7.53 -9.57
N LEU A 38 4.61 -7.44 -8.27
CA LEU A 38 4.13 -6.37 -7.38
C LEU A 38 5.18 -6.03 -6.35
N THR A 39 5.43 -4.74 -6.15
CA THR A 39 6.19 -4.25 -4.99
C THR A 39 5.23 -3.93 -3.87
N LEU A 40 5.31 -4.64 -2.75
CA LEU A 40 4.53 -4.38 -1.54
C LEU A 40 5.34 -3.49 -0.59
N ILE A 41 4.73 -2.44 -0.06
CA ILE A 41 5.34 -1.48 0.86
C ILE A 41 4.52 -1.43 2.16
N ASP A 42 5.16 -1.75 3.28
CA ASP A 42 4.58 -1.59 4.61
C ASP A 42 4.90 -0.18 5.12
N VAL A 43 3.86 0.67 5.21
CA VAL A 43 3.99 2.10 5.56
C VAL A 43 3.80 2.38 7.04
N ARG A 44 3.81 1.34 7.88
CA ARG A 44 3.62 1.46 9.33
C ARG A 44 4.84 2.11 10.02
N ARG A 45 4.76 2.24 11.32
CA ARG A 45 5.87 2.71 12.16
C ARG A 45 6.89 1.60 12.40
N PRO A 46 8.17 1.93 12.60
CA PRO A 46 9.21 0.95 12.99
C PRO A 46 8.83 0.12 14.24
N SER A 47 8.16 0.74 15.23
CA SER A 47 7.65 0.03 16.41
C SER A 47 6.63 -1.06 16.07
N GLU A 48 5.77 -0.85 15.09
CA GLU A 48 4.79 -1.84 14.63
C GLU A 48 5.48 -2.99 13.86
N TRP A 49 6.55 -2.68 13.12
CA TRP A 49 7.38 -3.70 12.46
C TRP A 49 8.15 -4.57 13.46
N ALA A 50 8.70 -3.94 14.51
CA ALA A 50 9.39 -4.68 15.59
C ALA A 50 8.45 -5.64 16.33
N GLU A 51 7.19 -5.24 16.51
CA GLU A 51 6.18 -6.01 17.22
C GLU A 51 5.70 -7.24 16.43
N THR A 52 5.44 -7.10 15.14
CA THR A 52 4.78 -8.14 14.33
C THR A 52 5.62 -8.68 13.17
N GLY A 53 6.75 -8.05 12.86
CA GLY A 53 7.37 -8.18 11.55
C GLY A 53 6.58 -7.47 10.45
N ILE A 54 7.02 -7.61 9.21
CA ILE A 54 6.32 -7.13 8.01
C ILE A 54 5.95 -8.32 7.11
N PRO A 55 4.98 -8.16 6.20
CA PRO A 55 4.69 -9.17 5.19
C PRO A 55 5.95 -9.64 4.47
N ALA A 56 6.11 -10.96 4.29
CA ALA A 56 7.25 -11.50 3.55
C ALA A 56 7.31 -10.90 2.14
N GLY A 57 8.49 -10.48 1.71
CA GLY A 57 8.71 -9.80 0.44
C GLY A 57 8.33 -8.31 0.40
N ALA A 58 7.73 -7.76 1.48
CA ALA A 58 7.47 -6.33 1.55
C ALA A 58 8.75 -5.52 1.84
N ARG A 59 8.72 -4.24 1.43
CA ARG A 59 9.68 -3.21 1.84
C ARG A 59 9.13 -2.43 3.03
N ALA A 60 9.97 -2.17 4.01
CA ALA A 60 9.64 -1.32 5.15
C ALA A 60 9.94 0.14 4.80
N MET A 61 8.90 0.95 4.57
CA MET A 61 9.05 2.36 4.21
C MET A 61 7.99 3.17 4.97
N THR A 62 8.38 3.81 6.05
CA THR A 62 7.42 4.47 6.94
C THR A 62 6.90 5.80 6.41
N MET A 63 5.60 6.02 6.54
CA MET A 63 5.02 7.35 6.31
C MET A 63 5.18 8.31 7.51
N HIS A 64 5.84 7.87 8.57
CA HIS A 64 6.03 8.62 9.80
C HIS A 64 7.46 9.14 9.98
N GLY A 65 8.26 9.16 8.90
CA GLY A 65 9.59 9.76 8.89
C GLY A 65 9.57 11.29 9.05
N PRO A 66 10.74 11.93 9.16
CA PRO A 66 10.84 13.39 9.40
C PRO A 66 10.14 14.26 8.35
N LYS A 67 10.08 13.79 7.11
CA LYS A 67 9.41 14.48 5.99
C LYS A 67 7.96 14.00 5.76
N GLY A 68 7.45 13.10 6.61
CA GLY A 68 6.08 12.59 6.53
C GLY A 68 5.74 11.94 5.19
N MET A 69 4.53 12.21 4.71
CA MET A 69 4.01 11.67 3.45
C MET A 69 4.91 12.01 2.25
N GLU A 70 5.34 13.27 2.13
CA GLU A 70 6.18 13.70 1.00
C GLU A 70 7.50 12.94 0.96
N GLY A 71 8.15 12.74 2.12
CA GLY A 71 9.38 11.96 2.18
C GLY A 71 9.18 10.52 1.71
N LEU A 72 8.11 9.87 2.13
CA LEU A 72 7.77 8.52 1.67
C LEU A 72 7.55 8.49 0.15
N LEU A 73 6.82 9.46 -0.39
CA LEU A 73 6.58 9.51 -1.83
C LEU A 73 7.85 9.75 -2.63
N ASP A 74 8.78 10.55 -2.12
CA ASP A 74 10.09 10.78 -2.74
C ASP A 74 10.96 9.49 -2.72
N GLU A 75 10.93 8.75 -1.62
CA GLU A 75 11.60 7.44 -1.51
C GLU A 75 11.03 6.43 -2.49
N ILE A 76 9.70 6.40 -2.68
CA ILE A 76 9.05 5.55 -3.68
C ILE A 76 9.45 5.96 -5.10
N ASP A 77 9.50 7.26 -5.39
CA ASP A 77 9.96 7.76 -6.69
C ASP A 77 11.42 7.34 -6.95
N ALA A 78 12.29 7.45 -5.97
CA ALA A 78 13.68 6.99 -6.07
C ALA A 78 13.76 5.47 -6.30
N MET A 79 13.00 4.67 -5.53
CA MET A 79 12.93 3.21 -5.65
C MET A 79 12.49 2.76 -7.05
N THR A 80 11.54 3.46 -7.65
CA THR A 80 11.02 3.13 -8.99
C THR A 80 11.87 3.70 -10.12
N GLY A 81 12.80 4.60 -9.82
CA GLY A 81 13.51 5.40 -10.81
C GLY A 81 12.60 6.36 -11.57
N GLY A 82 11.50 6.79 -10.93
CA GLY A 82 10.47 7.64 -11.52
C GLY A 82 9.51 6.93 -12.47
N ASP A 83 9.61 5.62 -12.64
CA ASP A 83 8.70 4.85 -13.48
C ASP A 83 7.32 4.69 -12.83
N LYS A 84 6.36 5.46 -13.30
CA LYS A 84 4.97 5.49 -12.81
C LYS A 84 4.11 4.32 -13.28
N SER A 85 4.65 3.41 -14.10
CA SER A 85 3.96 2.21 -14.57
C SER A 85 4.20 0.99 -13.68
N LYS A 86 5.16 1.06 -12.73
CA LYS A 86 5.47 -0.04 -11.83
C LYS A 86 4.32 -0.33 -10.88
N PRO A 87 3.86 -1.60 -10.77
CA PRO A 87 2.82 -1.99 -9.83
C PRO A 87 3.31 -1.91 -8.38
N ILE A 88 2.61 -1.13 -7.57
CA ILE A 88 2.92 -0.90 -6.15
C ILE A 88 1.68 -1.14 -5.32
N ALA A 89 1.80 -1.90 -4.24
CA ALA A 89 0.76 -2.03 -3.24
C ALA A 89 1.25 -1.50 -1.89
N LEU A 90 0.36 -0.85 -1.18
CA LEU A 90 0.58 -0.29 0.15
C LEU A 90 -0.17 -1.13 1.17
N ILE A 91 0.45 -1.38 2.31
CA ILE A 91 -0.18 -2.03 3.46
C ILE A 91 0.15 -1.26 4.74
N CYS A 92 -0.81 -1.19 5.63
CA CYS A 92 -0.61 -0.63 6.97
C CYS A 92 -1.24 -1.55 8.04
N HIS A 93 -1.60 -1.03 9.19
CA HIS A 93 -2.19 -1.82 10.27
C HIS A 93 -3.56 -2.41 9.87
N SER A 94 -4.48 -1.55 9.38
CA SER A 94 -5.89 -1.89 9.10
C SER A 94 -6.49 -1.11 7.90
N GLY A 95 -5.66 -0.60 6.99
CA GLY A 95 -6.08 -0.01 5.72
C GLY A 95 -6.16 1.52 5.68
N THR A 96 -6.30 2.23 6.80
CA THR A 96 -6.51 3.69 6.78
C THR A 96 -5.31 4.48 6.27
N ARG A 97 -4.10 4.13 6.68
CA ARG A 97 -2.86 4.82 6.26
C ARG A 97 -2.48 4.48 4.83
N SER A 98 -2.55 3.20 4.47
CA SER A 98 -2.21 2.70 3.13
C SER A 98 -3.13 3.28 2.05
N SER A 99 -4.42 3.44 2.32
CA SER A 99 -5.34 4.08 1.38
C SER A 99 -4.99 5.54 1.08
N ARG A 100 -4.47 6.28 2.07
CA ARG A 100 -4.01 7.66 1.88
C ARG A 100 -2.73 7.73 1.04
N VAL A 101 -1.77 6.84 1.29
CA VAL A 101 -0.54 6.74 0.50
C VAL A 101 -0.85 6.35 -0.93
N ARG A 102 -1.75 5.37 -1.13
CA ARG A 102 -2.21 4.98 -2.47
C ARG A 102 -2.82 6.16 -3.22
N ALA A 103 -3.69 6.94 -2.57
CA ALA A 103 -4.31 8.12 -3.18
C ALA A 103 -3.25 9.16 -3.60
N ALA A 104 -2.28 9.45 -2.73
CA ALA A 104 -1.19 10.38 -3.02
C ALA A 104 -0.29 9.89 -4.16
N LEU A 105 -0.02 8.58 -4.26
CA LEU A 105 0.70 8.01 -5.40
C LEU A 105 -0.08 8.15 -6.71
N ALA A 106 -1.40 7.97 -6.69
CA ALA A 106 -2.24 8.19 -7.87
C ALA A 106 -2.18 9.65 -8.33
N GLU A 107 -2.19 10.61 -7.40
CA GLU A 107 -2.02 12.05 -7.71
C GLU A 107 -0.63 12.34 -8.30
N ARG A 108 0.42 11.62 -7.88
CA ARG A 108 1.77 11.66 -8.48
C ARG A 108 1.89 10.95 -9.83
N GLY A 109 0.81 10.34 -10.33
CA GLY A 109 0.73 9.71 -11.65
C GLY A 109 1.01 8.20 -11.68
N TYR A 110 1.15 7.53 -10.54
CA TYR A 110 1.24 6.06 -10.50
C TYR A 110 -0.11 5.46 -10.91
N ARG A 111 -0.08 4.69 -12.01
CA ARG A 111 -1.29 4.13 -12.61
C ARG A 111 -1.72 2.80 -11.98
N GLU A 112 -0.76 2.06 -11.40
CA GLU A 112 -0.96 0.77 -10.77
C GLU A 112 -0.58 0.83 -9.28
N ALA A 113 -1.25 1.73 -8.55
CA ALA A 113 -1.14 1.85 -7.11
C ALA A 113 -2.34 1.18 -6.44
N TYR A 114 -2.07 0.20 -5.58
CA TYR A 114 -3.06 -0.64 -4.90
C TYR A 114 -3.02 -0.47 -3.39
N ASP A 115 -4.12 -0.77 -2.73
CA ASP A 115 -4.24 -0.80 -1.27
C ASP A 115 -4.60 -2.21 -0.80
N VAL A 116 -3.79 -2.78 0.09
CA VAL A 116 -4.13 -4.00 0.82
C VAL A 116 -4.91 -3.60 2.06
N SER A 117 -6.18 -3.26 1.86
CA SER A 117 -7.03 -2.58 2.85
C SER A 117 -7.30 -3.40 4.10
N ALA A 118 -7.16 -4.74 4.05
CA ALA A 118 -7.26 -5.58 5.24
C ALA A 118 -6.12 -5.32 6.24
N GLY A 119 -4.97 -4.81 5.77
CA GLY A 119 -3.81 -4.49 6.59
C GLY A 119 -3.06 -5.72 7.13
N VAL A 120 -2.03 -5.45 7.92
CA VAL A 120 -1.19 -6.51 8.54
C VAL A 120 -1.93 -7.17 9.70
N VAL A 121 -2.51 -6.39 10.58
CA VAL A 121 -3.23 -6.88 11.77
C VAL A 121 -4.70 -7.08 11.49
N GLY A 122 -5.29 -6.17 10.72
CA GLY A 122 -6.71 -6.19 10.41
C GLY A 122 -7.56 -5.35 11.36
N SER A 123 -8.84 -5.66 11.38
CA SER A 123 -9.82 -5.04 12.25
C SER A 123 -10.72 -6.12 12.87
N TYR A 124 -11.66 -5.70 13.72
CA TYR A 124 -12.63 -6.63 14.32
C TYR A 124 -13.44 -7.41 13.26
N PHE A 125 -13.73 -6.78 12.12
CA PHE A 125 -14.56 -7.38 11.07
C PHE A 125 -13.76 -7.92 9.87
N THR A 126 -12.48 -7.57 9.75
CA THR A 126 -11.68 -7.90 8.58
C THR A 126 -10.34 -8.50 9.03
N PRO A 127 -10.15 -9.81 8.88
CA PRO A 127 -8.87 -10.45 9.16
C PRO A 127 -7.75 -9.87 8.30
N GLY A 128 -6.67 -9.44 8.94
CA GLY A 128 -5.47 -8.93 8.26
C GLY A 128 -4.55 -10.07 7.80
N TRP A 129 -3.39 -9.68 7.28
CA TRP A 129 -2.35 -10.56 6.76
C TRP A 129 -2.00 -11.71 7.72
N ILE A 130 -1.73 -11.38 8.99
CA ILE A 130 -1.33 -12.36 10.02
C ILE A 130 -2.46 -13.33 10.33
N ALA A 131 -3.68 -12.81 10.54
CA ALA A 131 -4.84 -13.64 10.86
C ALA A 131 -5.23 -14.61 9.73
N ARG A 132 -4.78 -14.35 8.50
CA ARG A 132 -4.96 -15.21 7.33
C ARG A 132 -3.84 -16.26 7.18
N GLY A 133 -2.89 -16.31 8.12
CA GLY A 133 -1.77 -17.25 8.11
C GLY A 133 -0.72 -16.95 7.05
N LEU A 134 -0.68 -15.74 6.50
CA LEU A 134 0.30 -15.34 5.51
C LEU A 134 1.66 -15.03 6.20
N PRO A 135 2.80 -15.32 5.54
CA PRO A 135 4.11 -15.23 6.17
C PRO A 135 4.53 -13.78 6.42
N THR A 136 5.22 -13.58 7.55
CA THR A 136 5.90 -12.33 7.90
C THR A 136 7.40 -12.60 8.06
N ARG A 137 8.21 -11.53 7.98
CA ARG A 137 9.63 -11.56 8.32
C ARG A 137 9.95 -10.48 9.35
N PRO A 138 10.94 -10.69 10.22
CA PRO A 138 11.45 -9.62 11.07
C PRO A 138 12.08 -8.51 10.21
N VAL A 139 12.12 -7.29 10.74
CA VAL A 139 12.82 -6.15 10.15
C VAL A 139 14.04 -5.86 11.00
N ASP A 140 15.21 -5.79 10.37
CA ASP A 140 16.41 -5.27 11.00
C ASP A 140 16.41 -3.75 10.87
N LEU A 141 16.02 -3.08 11.94
CA LEU A 141 15.87 -1.62 11.99
C LEU A 141 17.21 -0.90 11.89
N ASP A 142 18.32 -1.58 12.20
CA ASP A 142 19.67 -1.00 12.14
C ASP A 142 20.18 -0.97 10.69
N SER A 143 19.82 -1.97 9.88
CA SER A 143 20.24 -2.04 8.46
C SER A 143 19.43 -1.11 7.53
N GLU A 144 18.22 -0.75 7.89
CA GLU A 144 17.37 0.14 7.08
C GLU A 144 17.72 1.62 7.28
N SER A 145 18.40 1.96 8.38
CA SER A 145 18.87 3.34 8.64
C SER A 145 20.11 3.71 7.80
N GLU A 146 20.90 2.74 7.35
CA GLU A 146 22.11 2.98 6.52
C GLU A 146 21.79 3.23 5.04
N SER A 147 20.63 2.83 4.56
CA SER A 147 20.26 3.04 3.14
C SER A 147 19.76 4.46 2.82
N THR A 148 19.76 5.37 3.81
CA THR A 148 19.22 6.74 3.70
C THR A 148 20.32 7.82 3.81
N GLU A 149 21.59 7.48 3.84
CA GLU A 149 22.67 8.49 3.72
C GLU A 149 23.11 8.68 2.25
N PRO A 150 23.21 9.93 1.81
CA PRO A 150 23.52 10.29 0.41
C PRO A 150 24.95 9.95 -0.01
#